data_84f3fc6b9695886f417e5308830f664f
#
_entry.id   84f3fc6b9695886f417e5308830f664f
#
_cell.length_a   1.000
_cell.length_b   1.000
_cell.length_c   1.000
_cell.angle_alpha   90.00
_cell.angle_beta   90.00
_cell.angle_gamma   90.00
#
_symmetry.space_group_name_H-M   'P 1'
#
loop_
_entity.id
_entity.type
_entity.pdbx_description
1 polymer ?
#
loop_
_entity_poly.entity_id
_entity_poly.type
_entity_poly.pdbx_seq_one_letter_code
_entity_poly.pdbx_strand_id
1 'polypeptide(L)'
;QALELITKVDELGGAAEAIKAGFFQEEIARSAYAYQLRVEAGDTVVVGVNKFGDGQDPPIIPAPNFSALEQGQVAQLARVRAARDSHAVASALAAIGTCAADYLPGHTGARAELMPRIVDAVRVRASVGEIADTLEAVWGRYQPAM
;
A
#
# COMPACT_ATOMS: atom_id res chain seq x y z
N GLN A 1 2.99 -7.64 -27.22
CA GLN A 1 3.63 -6.92 -26.11
C GLN A 1 3.00 -7.25 -24.75
N ALA A 2 1.65 -7.05 -24.51
CA ALA A 2 1.04 -7.38 -23.20
C ALA A 2 1.15 -8.88 -22.85
N LEU A 3 0.83 -9.78 -23.79
CA LEU A 3 0.96 -11.21 -23.60
C LEU A 3 2.42 -11.64 -23.34
N GLU A 4 3.39 -11.02 -23.97
CA GLU A 4 4.82 -11.30 -23.74
C GLU A 4 5.23 -10.94 -22.30
N LEU A 5 4.73 -9.82 -21.76
CA LEU A 5 4.99 -9.45 -20.38
C LEU A 5 4.32 -10.40 -19.39
N ILE A 6 3.10 -10.88 -19.67
CA ILE A 6 2.41 -11.88 -18.86
C ILE A 6 3.22 -13.19 -18.85
N THR A 7 3.64 -13.69 -20.02
CA THR A 7 4.47 -14.89 -20.11
C THR A 7 5.75 -14.74 -19.29
N LYS A 8 6.38 -13.55 -19.34
CA LYS A 8 7.61 -13.30 -18.58
C LYS A 8 7.39 -13.30 -17.05
N VAL A 9 6.23 -12.82 -16.59
CA VAL A 9 5.83 -12.92 -15.18
C VAL A 9 5.63 -14.37 -14.78
N ASP A 10 5.00 -15.20 -15.62
CA ASP A 10 4.81 -16.62 -15.35
C ASP A 10 6.15 -17.37 -15.31
N GLU A 11 7.08 -17.08 -16.22
CA GLU A 11 8.44 -17.63 -16.23
C GLU A 11 9.25 -17.28 -14.98
N LEU A 12 9.00 -16.10 -14.38
CA LEU A 12 9.62 -15.68 -13.12
C LEU A 12 9.04 -16.38 -11.87
N GLY A 13 8.02 -17.20 -12.04
CA GLY A 13 7.35 -17.89 -10.93
C GLY A 13 6.09 -17.19 -10.43
N GLY A 14 5.51 -16.31 -11.24
CA GLY A 14 4.30 -15.57 -10.96
C GLY A 14 4.54 -14.17 -10.38
N ALA A 15 3.46 -13.44 -10.16
CA ALA A 15 3.51 -12.03 -9.80
C ALA A 15 4.31 -11.73 -8.52
N ALA A 16 4.22 -12.59 -7.50
CA ALA A 16 4.93 -12.39 -6.23
C ALA A 16 6.45 -12.44 -6.41
N GLU A 17 6.95 -13.41 -7.18
CA GLU A 17 8.38 -13.54 -7.45
C GLU A 17 8.88 -12.45 -8.41
N ALA A 18 8.07 -12.05 -9.40
CA ALA A 18 8.37 -10.92 -10.27
C ALA A 18 8.48 -9.58 -9.52
N ILE A 19 7.64 -9.37 -8.48
CA ILE A 19 7.75 -8.20 -7.58
C ILE A 19 9.05 -8.23 -6.79
N LYS A 20 9.40 -9.38 -6.21
CA LYS A 20 10.65 -9.54 -5.45
C LYS A 20 11.90 -9.32 -6.32
N ALA A 21 11.85 -9.78 -7.58
CA ALA A 21 12.90 -9.58 -8.56
C ALA A 21 13.00 -8.15 -9.11
N GLY A 22 12.07 -7.25 -8.77
CA GLY A 22 12.06 -5.87 -9.26
C GLY A 22 11.55 -5.71 -10.70
N PHE A 23 11.04 -6.77 -11.33
CA PHE A 23 10.66 -6.78 -12.74
C PHE A 23 9.64 -5.69 -13.10
N PHE A 24 8.59 -5.51 -12.28
CA PHE A 24 7.58 -4.50 -12.56
C PHE A 24 8.14 -3.08 -12.44
N GLN A 25 9.01 -2.84 -11.47
CA GLN A 25 9.64 -1.54 -11.26
C GLN A 25 10.52 -1.16 -12.47
N GLU A 26 11.30 -2.11 -12.98
CA GLU A 26 12.14 -1.91 -14.17
C GLU A 26 11.31 -1.66 -15.43
N GLU A 27 10.24 -2.42 -15.66
CA GLU A 27 9.37 -2.22 -16.83
C GLU A 27 8.63 -0.88 -16.78
N ILE A 28 8.18 -0.46 -15.58
CA ILE A 28 7.56 0.86 -15.39
C ILE A 28 8.57 1.97 -15.66
N ALA A 29 9.78 1.88 -15.10
CA ALA A 29 10.83 2.88 -15.32
C ALA A 29 11.22 2.98 -16.79
N ARG A 30 11.39 1.85 -17.49
CA ARG A 30 11.69 1.79 -18.92
C ARG A 30 10.57 2.42 -19.75
N SER A 31 9.32 2.10 -19.44
CA SER A 31 8.15 2.66 -20.13
C SER A 31 8.02 4.16 -19.92
N ALA A 32 8.21 4.63 -18.68
CA ALA A 32 8.17 6.05 -18.34
C ALA A 32 9.27 6.84 -19.08
N TYR A 33 10.50 6.33 -19.11
CA TYR A 33 11.60 6.95 -19.82
C TYR A 33 11.35 7.02 -21.33
N ALA A 34 10.90 5.92 -21.94
CA ALA A 34 10.54 5.90 -23.36
C ALA A 34 9.39 6.86 -23.69
N TYR A 35 8.42 7.00 -22.80
CA TYR A 35 7.34 7.99 -22.94
C TYR A 35 7.88 9.42 -22.88
N GLN A 36 8.72 9.72 -21.89
CA GLN A 36 9.33 11.05 -21.73
C GLN A 36 10.10 11.48 -22.99
N LEU A 37 10.93 10.59 -23.54
CA LEU A 37 11.68 10.89 -24.77
C LEU A 37 10.75 11.23 -25.93
N ARG A 38 9.62 10.55 -26.09
CA ARG A 38 8.63 10.85 -27.15
C ARG A 38 7.92 12.19 -26.91
N VAL A 39 7.66 12.56 -25.66
CA VAL A 39 7.09 13.88 -25.33
C VAL A 39 8.10 14.99 -25.66
N GLU A 40 9.37 14.82 -25.30
CA GLU A 40 10.44 15.78 -25.58
C GLU A 40 10.72 15.93 -27.06
N ALA A 41 10.68 14.82 -27.80
CA ALA A 41 10.83 14.84 -29.28
C ALA A 41 9.61 15.45 -30.00
N GLY A 42 8.47 15.63 -29.30
CA GLY A 42 7.23 16.10 -29.90
C GLY A 42 6.42 15.01 -30.63
N ASP A 43 6.87 13.76 -30.59
CA ASP A 43 6.16 12.60 -31.16
C ASP A 43 4.87 12.29 -30.43
N THR A 44 4.84 12.58 -29.12
CA THR A 44 3.65 12.46 -28.28
C THR A 44 3.21 13.86 -27.85
N VAL A 45 1.99 14.22 -28.21
CA VAL A 45 1.39 15.51 -27.82
C VAL A 45 0.69 15.36 -26.48
N VAL A 46 1.13 16.17 -25.50
CA VAL A 46 0.45 16.35 -24.23
C VAL A 46 -0.06 17.78 -24.15
N VAL A 47 -1.38 17.95 -24.24
CA VAL A 47 -2.02 19.27 -24.24
C VAL A 47 -1.72 20.01 -22.93
N GLY A 48 -1.33 21.28 -23.05
CA GLY A 48 -0.95 22.10 -21.90
C GLY A 48 0.49 21.84 -21.39
N VAL A 49 1.22 20.89 -21.98
CA VAL A 49 2.63 20.60 -21.62
C VAL A 49 3.55 20.96 -22.78
N ASN A 50 3.49 20.20 -23.91
CA ASN A 50 4.34 20.45 -25.06
C ASN A 50 3.59 21.02 -26.27
N LYS A 51 2.26 21.16 -26.18
CA LYS A 51 1.42 21.80 -27.18
C LYS A 51 0.20 22.46 -26.55
N PHE A 52 -0.21 23.59 -27.10
CA PHE A 52 -1.35 24.39 -26.63
C PHE A 52 -1.23 24.84 -25.16
N GLY A 53 -0.01 25.03 -24.65
CA GLY A 53 0.24 25.73 -23.39
C GLY A 53 0.02 27.24 -23.58
N ASP A 54 -0.73 27.88 -22.71
CA ASP A 54 -0.95 29.32 -22.71
C ASP A 54 0.15 30.09 -21.99
N GLY A 55 1.11 29.38 -21.40
CA GLY A 55 2.20 29.96 -20.63
C GLY A 55 1.78 30.60 -19.30
N GLN A 56 0.53 30.41 -18.89
CA GLN A 56 0.05 30.87 -17.59
C GLN A 56 0.12 29.76 -16.57
N ASP A 57 0.70 30.06 -15.41
CA ASP A 57 0.66 29.13 -14.30
C ASP A 57 -0.80 28.95 -13.81
N PRO A 58 -1.20 27.72 -13.49
CA PRO A 58 -2.53 27.48 -12.95
C PRO A 58 -2.70 28.25 -11.62
N PRO A 59 -3.92 28.68 -11.28
CA PRO A 59 -4.15 29.39 -10.04
C PRO A 59 -3.75 28.53 -8.86
N ILE A 60 -3.00 29.12 -7.93
CA ILE A 60 -2.58 28.45 -6.69
C ILE A 60 -3.83 28.12 -5.87
N ILE A 61 -4.18 26.87 -5.78
CA ILE A 61 -5.24 26.40 -4.88
C ILE A 61 -4.62 26.31 -3.48
N PRO A 62 -5.14 27.07 -2.49
CA PRO A 62 -4.58 27.02 -1.14
C PRO A 62 -4.70 25.62 -0.56
N ALA A 63 -3.60 25.11 -0.03
CA ALA A 63 -3.59 23.82 0.64
C ALA A 63 -4.48 23.85 1.90
N PRO A 64 -5.15 22.75 2.23
CA PRO A 64 -5.87 22.62 3.49
C PRO A 64 -4.92 22.84 4.69
N ASN A 65 -5.47 23.29 5.81
CA ASN A 65 -4.69 23.35 7.04
C ASN A 65 -4.50 21.93 7.61
N PHE A 66 -3.44 21.25 7.15
CA PHE A 66 -3.14 19.88 7.54
C PHE A 66 -2.88 19.74 9.03
N SER A 67 -2.28 20.74 9.69
CA SER A 67 -2.03 20.70 11.13
C SER A 67 -3.32 20.69 11.95
N ALA A 68 -4.34 21.44 11.54
CA ALA A 68 -5.63 21.42 12.21
C ALA A 68 -6.36 20.07 12.01
N LEU A 69 -6.27 19.49 10.81
CA LEU A 69 -6.84 18.17 10.51
C LEU A 69 -6.13 17.07 11.32
N GLU A 70 -4.80 17.10 11.40
CA GLU A 70 -4.01 16.17 12.20
C GLU A 70 -4.39 16.23 13.68
N GLN A 71 -4.43 17.44 14.27
CA GLN A 71 -4.82 17.62 15.68
C GLN A 71 -6.23 17.08 15.95
N GLY A 72 -7.17 17.32 15.05
CA GLY A 72 -8.53 16.79 15.12
C GLY A 72 -8.55 15.27 15.12
N GLN A 73 -7.78 14.64 14.23
CA GLN A 73 -7.67 13.20 14.10
C GLN A 73 -7.01 12.54 15.33
N VAL A 74 -5.92 13.13 15.83
CA VAL A 74 -5.23 12.68 17.05
C VAL A 74 -6.16 12.72 18.25
N ALA A 75 -6.89 13.84 18.44
CA ALA A 75 -7.86 14.00 19.52
C ALA A 75 -9.01 12.96 19.41
N GLN A 76 -9.51 12.69 18.21
CA GLN A 76 -10.53 11.69 17.98
C GLN A 76 -10.03 10.28 18.33
N LEU A 77 -8.82 9.93 17.90
CA LEU A 77 -8.21 8.63 18.19
C LEU A 77 -7.99 8.44 19.69
N ALA A 78 -7.53 9.47 20.39
CA ALA A 78 -7.36 9.45 21.85
C ALA A 78 -8.70 9.17 22.56
N ARG A 79 -9.78 9.83 22.14
CA ARG A 79 -11.13 9.59 22.71
C ARG A 79 -11.59 8.15 22.48
N VAL A 80 -11.40 7.61 21.28
CA VAL A 80 -11.79 6.22 20.96
C VAL A 80 -11.02 5.24 21.83
N ARG A 81 -9.71 5.44 21.98
CA ARG A 81 -8.83 4.58 22.79
C ARG A 81 -9.19 4.63 24.28
N ALA A 82 -9.55 5.80 24.79
CA ALA A 82 -9.96 5.95 26.19
C ALA A 82 -11.31 5.29 26.51
N ALA A 83 -12.21 5.21 25.52
CA ALA A 83 -13.58 4.70 25.71
C ALA A 83 -13.75 3.21 25.41
N ARG A 84 -12.74 2.53 24.86
CA ARG A 84 -12.84 1.12 24.47
C ARG A 84 -12.39 0.17 25.58
N ASP A 85 -12.81 -1.09 25.50
CA ASP A 85 -12.28 -2.17 26.35
C ASP A 85 -10.88 -2.58 25.87
N SER A 86 -9.86 -2.18 26.61
CA SER A 86 -8.47 -2.46 26.28
C SER A 86 -8.13 -3.95 26.34
N HIS A 87 -8.79 -4.73 27.20
CA HIS A 87 -8.58 -6.17 27.31
C HIS A 87 -9.15 -6.89 26.07
N ALA A 88 -10.36 -6.53 25.66
CA ALA A 88 -10.97 -7.08 24.46
C ALA A 88 -10.13 -6.77 23.21
N VAL A 89 -9.57 -5.55 23.09
CA VAL A 89 -8.66 -5.17 22.00
C VAL A 89 -7.39 -6.02 22.03
N ALA A 90 -6.74 -6.15 23.18
CA ALA A 90 -5.51 -6.94 23.30
C ALA A 90 -5.74 -8.41 22.92
N SER A 91 -6.87 -9.00 23.34
CA SER A 91 -7.25 -10.37 22.99
C SER A 91 -7.47 -10.53 21.48
N ALA A 92 -8.18 -9.59 20.85
CA ALA A 92 -8.42 -9.63 19.41
C ALA A 92 -7.14 -9.47 18.60
N LEU A 93 -6.23 -8.57 19.00
CA LEU A 93 -4.92 -8.41 18.36
C LEU A 93 -4.04 -9.66 18.51
N ALA A 94 -4.04 -10.29 19.69
CA ALA A 94 -3.32 -11.55 19.90
C ALA A 94 -3.86 -12.67 18.98
N ALA A 95 -5.18 -12.74 18.77
CA ALA A 95 -5.79 -13.69 17.84
C ALA A 95 -5.36 -13.43 16.36
N ILE A 96 -5.19 -12.16 15.97
CA ILE A 96 -4.64 -11.80 14.66
C ILE A 96 -3.19 -12.30 14.54
N GLY A 97 -2.33 -12.00 15.54
CA GLY A 97 -0.92 -12.42 15.51
C GLY A 97 -0.76 -13.93 15.42
N THR A 98 -1.56 -14.70 16.18
CA THR A 98 -1.55 -16.16 16.10
C THR A 98 -1.97 -16.65 14.71
N CYS A 99 -3.05 -16.09 14.15
CA CYS A 99 -3.51 -16.46 12.82
C CYS A 99 -2.51 -16.05 11.72
N ALA A 100 -1.85 -14.91 11.86
CA ALA A 100 -0.87 -14.42 10.89
C ALA A 100 0.34 -15.37 10.73
N ALA A 101 0.70 -16.11 11.78
CA ALA A 101 1.78 -17.10 11.74
C ALA A 101 1.52 -18.23 10.72
N ASP A 102 0.26 -18.57 10.48
CA ASP A 102 -0.13 -19.60 9.50
C ASP A 102 0.19 -19.20 8.05
N TYR A 103 0.47 -17.91 7.82
CA TYR A 103 0.78 -17.35 6.50
C TYR A 103 2.29 -17.20 6.24
N LEU A 104 3.13 -17.56 7.21
CA LEU A 104 4.57 -17.53 7.04
C LEU A 104 5.05 -18.61 6.03
N PRO A 105 6.16 -18.36 5.31
CA PRO A 105 6.78 -19.35 4.45
C PRO A 105 7.09 -20.66 5.20
N GLY A 106 6.77 -21.80 4.61
CA GLY A 106 7.00 -23.11 5.21
C GLY A 106 5.84 -23.65 6.07
N HIS A 107 4.75 -22.90 6.27
CA HIS A 107 3.56 -23.45 6.91
C HIS A 107 2.89 -24.51 6.01
N THR A 108 2.68 -25.70 6.55
CA THR A 108 2.13 -26.86 5.81
C THR A 108 0.72 -27.24 6.24
N GLY A 109 0.18 -26.60 7.29
CA GLY A 109 -1.15 -26.84 7.82
C GLY A 109 -2.27 -26.08 7.12
N ALA A 110 -3.51 -26.33 7.55
CA ALA A 110 -4.64 -25.49 7.15
C ALA A 110 -4.44 -24.08 7.73
N ARG A 111 -4.69 -23.07 6.90
CA ARG A 111 -4.60 -21.66 7.31
C ARG A 111 -5.91 -21.22 7.95
N ALA A 112 -5.84 -20.62 9.12
CA ALA A 112 -6.98 -19.96 9.71
C ALA A 112 -7.37 -18.71 8.90
N GLU A 113 -8.67 -18.38 8.90
CA GLU A 113 -9.17 -17.21 8.17
C GLU A 113 -8.78 -15.91 8.90
N LEU A 114 -7.91 -15.11 8.30
CA LEU A 114 -7.40 -13.88 8.89
C LEU A 114 -8.43 -12.74 8.89
N MET A 115 -9.21 -12.57 7.80
CA MET A 115 -10.16 -11.47 7.68
C MET A 115 -11.24 -11.44 8.77
N PRO A 116 -11.86 -12.56 9.18
CA PRO A 116 -12.76 -12.56 10.32
C PRO A 116 -12.11 -12.04 11.61
N ARG A 117 -10.85 -12.38 11.88
CA ARG A 117 -10.10 -11.89 13.05
C ARG A 117 -9.86 -10.38 13.00
N ILE A 118 -9.55 -9.86 11.80
CA ILE A 118 -9.42 -8.41 11.59
C ILE A 118 -10.76 -7.71 11.84
N VAL A 119 -11.86 -8.26 11.31
CA VAL A 119 -13.20 -7.70 11.52
C VAL A 119 -13.57 -7.68 13.01
N ASP A 120 -13.26 -8.74 13.75
CA ASP A 120 -13.51 -8.81 15.18
C ASP A 120 -12.68 -7.76 15.95
N ALA A 121 -11.41 -7.55 15.60
CA ALA A 121 -10.58 -6.49 16.15
C ALA A 121 -11.15 -5.09 15.88
N VAL A 122 -11.66 -4.84 14.68
CA VAL A 122 -12.32 -3.57 14.33
C VAL A 122 -13.60 -3.37 15.15
N ARG A 123 -14.39 -4.41 15.39
CA ARG A 123 -15.61 -4.35 16.22
C ARG A 123 -15.33 -3.93 17.66
N VAL A 124 -14.20 -4.37 18.23
CA VAL A 124 -13.75 -3.93 19.57
C VAL A 124 -12.93 -2.64 19.53
N ARG A 125 -12.91 -1.96 18.38
CA ARG A 125 -12.26 -0.65 18.17
C ARG A 125 -10.72 -0.68 18.22
N ALA A 126 -10.10 -1.74 17.76
CA ALA A 126 -8.69 -1.70 17.41
C ALA A 126 -8.47 -0.71 16.27
N SER A 127 -7.42 0.08 16.33
CA SER A 127 -7.06 1.01 15.25
C SER A 127 -6.32 0.29 14.13
N VAL A 128 -6.32 0.88 12.94
CA VAL A 128 -5.58 0.35 11.77
C VAL A 128 -4.09 0.17 12.11
N GLY A 129 -3.50 1.13 12.83
CA GLY A 129 -2.09 1.04 13.25
C GLY A 129 -1.84 -0.19 14.13
N GLU A 130 -2.67 -0.43 15.16
CA GLU A 130 -2.50 -1.59 16.05
C GLU A 130 -2.63 -2.92 15.30
N ILE A 131 -3.53 -3.02 14.32
CA ILE A 131 -3.66 -4.21 13.47
C ILE A 131 -2.41 -4.35 12.58
N ALA A 132 -1.97 -3.26 11.94
CA ALA A 132 -0.78 -3.25 11.10
C ALA A 132 0.48 -3.61 11.88
N ASP A 133 0.68 -3.02 13.06
CA ASP A 133 1.83 -3.31 13.93
C ASP A 133 1.86 -4.79 14.35
N THR A 134 0.68 -5.37 14.63
CA THR A 134 0.56 -6.80 14.97
C THR A 134 0.96 -7.69 13.79
N LEU A 135 0.53 -7.36 12.59
CA LEU A 135 0.90 -8.10 11.38
C LEU A 135 2.38 -7.90 11.01
N GLU A 136 2.89 -6.68 11.14
CA GLU A 136 4.30 -6.36 10.92
C GLU A 136 5.21 -7.13 11.88
N ALA A 137 4.82 -7.29 13.14
CA ALA A 137 5.57 -8.07 14.13
C ALA A 137 5.75 -9.54 13.73
N VAL A 138 4.79 -10.11 12.96
CA VAL A 138 4.85 -11.50 12.49
C VAL A 138 5.52 -11.62 11.11
N TRP A 139 5.15 -10.75 10.17
CA TRP A 139 5.57 -10.86 8.76
C TRP A 139 6.79 -10.02 8.40
N GLY A 140 7.15 -9.06 9.26
CA GLY A 140 8.14 -8.04 8.94
C GLY A 140 7.58 -6.99 7.96
N ARG A 141 8.46 -6.09 7.56
CA ARG A 141 8.14 -5.02 6.60
C ARG A 141 8.72 -5.36 5.23
N TYR A 142 7.89 -5.27 4.20
CA TYR A 142 8.36 -5.39 2.83
C TYR A 142 9.33 -4.23 2.51
N GLN A 143 10.51 -4.58 2.02
CA GLN A 143 11.47 -3.64 1.46
C GLN A 143 11.67 -4.01 -0.01
N PRO A 144 11.32 -3.11 -0.96
CA PRO A 144 11.63 -3.35 -2.36
C PRO A 144 13.15 -3.45 -2.54
N ALA A 145 13.60 -4.37 -3.40
CA ALA A 145 14.98 -4.39 -3.84
C ALA A 145 15.27 -3.06 -4.58
N MET A 146 16.32 -2.38 -4.17
CA MET A 146 16.83 -1.18 -4.86
C MET A 146 17.68 -1.58 -6.06
#